data_de12dc0d7ac07eef7571ee1d879d4a65
#
_entry.id   de12dc0d7ac07eef7571ee1d879d4a65
#
_cell.length_a   1.000
_cell.length_b   1.000
_cell.length_c   1.000
_cell.angle_alpha   90.00
_cell.angle_beta   90.00
_cell.angle_gamma   90.00
#
_symmetry.space_group_name_H-M   'P 1'
#
loop_
_entity.id
_entity.type
_entity.pdbx_description
1 polymer ?
#
loop_
_entity_poly.entity_id
_entity_poly.type
_entity_poly.pdbx_seq_one_letter_code
_entity_poly.pdbx_strand_id
1 'polypeptide(L)'
;MSRTLKFFMILTLWVFGLAGPSSVLALNRIQNIRHWVAPDHTRVVIDTTGDVRFTVDKGDRKLAVDLEDTAFPSGIPHLTVLNKPGVEGIAISPRPNSRVRVELYLPSHVQTTVFKLKKFQDKPDRIVVDIVLPDIARQESEAREQIKITRKDRIVVIDPGH
;
A
#
# COMPACT_ATOMS: atom_id res chain seq x y z
N MET A 1 -41.37 -38.32 36.21
CA MET A 1 -40.12 -37.79 35.59
C MET A 1 -39.07 -37.75 36.68
N SER A 2 -38.05 -38.59 36.63
CA SER A 2 -37.08 -38.77 37.72
C SER A 2 -36.14 -37.53 37.82
N ARG A 3 -35.72 -37.25 39.03
CA ARG A 3 -34.82 -36.10 39.35
C ARG A 3 -33.53 -36.15 38.51
N THR A 4 -33.08 -37.32 38.11
CA THR A 4 -31.92 -37.61 37.26
C THR A 4 -32.12 -37.13 35.83
N LEU A 5 -33.33 -37.22 35.27
CA LEU A 5 -33.62 -36.77 33.90
C LEU A 5 -33.59 -35.24 33.78
N LYS A 6 -34.01 -34.53 34.86
CA LYS A 6 -33.92 -33.05 34.90
C LYS A 6 -32.49 -32.54 35.00
N PHE A 7 -31.62 -33.28 35.73
CA PHE A 7 -30.21 -32.92 35.84
C PHE A 7 -29.48 -33.10 34.52
N PHE A 8 -29.79 -34.16 33.77
CA PHE A 8 -29.18 -34.38 32.45
C PHE A 8 -29.64 -33.34 31.42
N MET A 9 -30.90 -32.90 31.49
CA MET A 9 -31.44 -31.87 30.58
C MET A 9 -30.87 -30.48 30.85
N ILE A 10 -30.54 -30.16 32.10
CA ILE A 10 -29.89 -28.89 32.47
C ILE A 10 -28.42 -28.90 32.07
N LEU A 11 -27.72 -30.03 32.19
CA LEU A 11 -26.31 -30.14 31.82
C LEU A 11 -26.12 -30.05 30.30
N THR A 12 -27.03 -30.59 29.48
CA THR A 12 -26.97 -30.46 28.01
C THR A 12 -27.27 -29.04 27.53
N LEU A 13 -28.12 -28.29 28.25
CA LEU A 13 -28.40 -26.89 27.89
C LEU A 13 -27.21 -25.95 28.17
N TRP A 14 -26.38 -26.29 29.17
CA TRP A 14 -25.19 -25.50 29.54
C TRP A 14 -24.01 -25.68 28.60
N VAL A 15 -23.88 -26.84 27.94
CA VAL A 15 -22.79 -27.10 26.97
C VAL A 15 -23.04 -26.42 25.64
N PHE A 16 -24.30 -26.15 25.25
CA PHE A 16 -24.64 -25.46 24.00
C PHE A 16 -24.50 -23.94 24.08
N GLY A 17 -24.39 -23.34 25.27
CA GLY A 17 -24.29 -21.89 25.48
C GLY A 17 -22.88 -21.30 25.31
N LEU A 18 -21.83 -22.16 25.19
CA LEU A 18 -20.44 -21.68 25.10
C LEU A 18 -19.89 -21.54 23.65
N ALA A 19 -20.68 -21.89 22.64
CA ALA A 19 -20.34 -21.59 21.25
C ALA A 19 -20.70 -20.13 20.94
N GLY A 20 -19.92 -19.19 21.48
CA GLY A 20 -19.99 -17.80 21.06
C GLY A 20 -19.74 -17.69 19.55
N PRO A 21 -20.34 -16.70 18.88
CA PRO A 21 -20.07 -16.48 17.46
C PRO A 21 -18.57 -16.22 17.27
N SER A 22 -17.87 -17.18 16.66
CA SER A 22 -16.50 -16.94 16.20
C SER A 22 -16.58 -15.87 15.13
N SER A 23 -16.22 -14.65 15.46
CA SER A 23 -16.08 -13.57 14.47
C SER A 23 -14.96 -13.95 13.51
N VAL A 24 -15.30 -14.57 12.40
CA VAL A 24 -14.37 -14.78 11.29
C VAL A 24 -14.08 -13.40 10.73
N LEU A 25 -12.95 -12.84 11.11
CA LEU A 25 -12.43 -11.62 10.47
C LEU A 25 -12.19 -11.95 9.00
N ALA A 26 -13.01 -11.37 8.13
CA ALA A 26 -12.84 -11.53 6.70
C ALA A 26 -11.51 -10.89 6.30
N LEU A 27 -10.58 -11.70 5.75
CA LEU A 27 -9.32 -11.20 5.23
C LEU A 27 -9.58 -10.23 4.08
N ASN A 28 -8.81 -9.16 4.05
CA ASN A 28 -8.76 -8.29 2.89
C ASN A 28 -8.24 -9.05 1.66
N ARG A 29 -8.46 -8.50 0.48
CA ARG A 29 -7.98 -9.05 -0.79
C ARG A 29 -7.46 -7.94 -1.68
N ILE A 30 -6.42 -8.23 -2.43
CA ILE A 30 -6.03 -7.42 -3.57
C ILE A 30 -7.06 -7.68 -4.67
N GLN A 31 -7.75 -6.63 -5.11
CA GLN A 31 -8.73 -6.70 -6.18
C GLN A 31 -8.08 -6.52 -7.55
N ASN A 32 -7.13 -5.58 -7.62
CA ASN A 32 -6.45 -5.26 -8.87
C ASN A 32 -5.10 -4.59 -8.59
N ILE A 33 -4.17 -4.67 -9.54
CA ILE A 33 -2.94 -3.89 -9.56
C ILE A 33 -2.89 -3.18 -10.92
N ARG A 34 -2.87 -1.86 -10.86
CA ARG A 34 -2.89 -0.98 -12.04
C ARG A 34 -1.65 -0.11 -12.05
N HIS A 35 -1.23 0.31 -13.23
CA HIS A 35 -0.13 1.26 -13.36
C HIS A 35 -0.42 2.24 -14.49
N TRP A 36 0.18 3.40 -14.40
CA TRP A 36 0.26 4.36 -15.51
C TRP A 36 1.52 5.19 -15.39
N VAL A 37 1.96 5.71 -16.53
CA VAL A 37 3.14 6.56 -16.64
C VAL A 37 2.68 7.98 -16.88
N ALA A 38 3.12 8.89 -16.02
CA ALA A 38 3.02 10.34 -16.18
C ALA A 38 4.39 10.89 -16.60
N PRO A 39 4.50 12.14 -17.05
CA PRO A 39 5.77 12.72 -17.45
C PRO A 39 6.84 12.73 -16.36
N ASP A 40 6.44 12.89 -15.10
CA ASP A 40 7.27 13.07 -13.92
C ASP A 40 7.39 11.82 -13.02
N HIS A 41 6.46 10.87 -13.14
CA HIS A 41 6.46 9.66 -12.31
C HIS A 41 5.75 8.49 -12.98
N THR A 42 6.10 7.29 -12.54
CA THR A 42 5.27 6.09 -12.76
C THR A 42 4.51 5.79 -11.47
N ARG A 43 3.20 5.61 -11.58
CA ARG A 43 2.33 5.26 -10.46
C ARG A 43 1.84 3.85 -10.55
N VAL A 44 1.99 3.09 -9.48
CA VAL A 44 1.40 1.77 -9.29
C VAL A 44 0.32 1.87 -8.21
N VAL A 45 -0.85 1.30 -8.47
CA VAL A 45 -1.98 1.30 -7.54
C VAL A 45 -2.42 -0.11 -7.25
N ILE A 46 -2.45 -0.45 -5.98
CA ILE A 46 -2.95 -1.72 -5.45
C ILE A 46 -4.35 -1.46 -4.88
N ASP A 47 -5.38 -1.93 -5.56
CA ASP A 47 -6.77 -1.83 -5.10
C ASP A 47 -7.06 -2.95 -4.09
N THR A 48 -7.68 -2.63 -2.96
CA THR A 48 -7.99 -3.58 -1.88
C THR A 48 -9.46 -3.57 -1.51
N THR A 49 -9.97 -4.68 -0.96
CA THR A 49 -11.39 -4.78 -0.56
C THR A 49 -11.74 -3.92 0.64
N GLY A 50 -10.76 -3.53 1.45
CA GLY A 50 -10.95 -2.71 2.64
C GLY A 50 -9.66 -2.02 3.06
N ASP A 51 -9.70 -1.29 4.16
CA ASP A 51 -8.56 -0.56 4.71
C ASP A 51 -7.49 -1.52 5.25
N VAL A 52 -6.43 -1.74 4.48
CA VAL A 52 -5.32 -2.66 4.79
C VAL A 52 -4.20 -1.92 5.49
N ARG A 53 -3.66 -2.49 6.57
CA ARG A 53 -2.37 -2.07 7.12
C ARG A 53 -1.25 -2.59 6.25
N PHE A 54 -0.21 -1.81 6.08
CA PHE A 54 0.94 -2.21 5.30
C PHE A 54 2.25 -1.69 5.89
N THR A 55 3.34 -2.37 5.57
CA THR A 55 4.70 -1.94 5.82
C THR A 55 5.47 -1.85 4.50
N VAL A 56 6.47 -0.98 4.45
CA VAL A 56 7.27 -0.74 3.26
C VAL A 56 8.72 -1.07 3.56
N ASP A 57 9.32 -1.89 2.71
CA ASP A 57 10.74 -2.24 2.74
C ASP A 57 11.40 -1.73 1.45
N LYS A 58 12.36 -0.81 1.59
CA LYS A 58 13.06 -0.18 0.46
C LYS A 58 14.46 -0.77 0.32
N GLY A 59 14.65 -1.57 -0.73
CA GLY A 59 15.97 -2.04 -1.16
C GLY A 59 16.56 -1.14 -2.25
N ASP A 60 17.74 -1.52 -2.74
CA ASP A 60 18.47 -0.76 -3.76
C ASP A 60 17.69 -0.69 -5.11
N ARG A 61 17.25 -1.85 -5.59
CA ARG A 61 16.53 -1.98 -6.87
C ARG A 61 15.15 -2.62 -6.71
N LYS A 62 14.59 -2.55 -5.52
CA LYS A 62 13.24 -3.03 -5.23
C LYS A 62 12.58 -2.28 -4.10
N LEU A 63 11.28 -2.19 -4.22
CA LEU A 63 10.38 -1.72 -3.18
C LEU A 63 9.39 -2.85 -2.87
N ALA A 64 9.34 -3.28 -1.62
CA ALA A 64 8.35 -4.26 -1.17
C ALA A 64 7.29 -3.59 -0.29
N VAL A 65 6.03 -3.93 -0.55
CA VAL A 65 4.87 -3.53 0.25
C VAL A 65 4.25 -4.80 0.82
N ASP A 66 4.35 -5.00 2.13
CA ASP A 66 3.74 -6.11 2.84
C ASP A 66 2.36 -5.69 3.36
N LEU A 67 1.32 -6.32 2.86
CA LEU A 67 -0.07 -6.12 3.26
C LEU A 67 -0.42 -7.10 4.38
N GLU A 68 -0.91 -6.60 5.51
CA GLU A 68 -1.37 -7.42 6.64
C GLU A 68 -2.81 -7.88 6.44
N ASP A 69 -3.19 -8.96 7.13
CA ASP A 69 -4.56 -9.51 7.14
C ASP A 69 -5.17 -9.61 5.73
N THR A 70 -4.34 -10.03 4.77
CA THR A 70 -4.68 -10.04 3.34
C THR A 70 -4.53 -11.45 2.79
N ALA A 71 -5.57 -11.94 2.12
CA ALA A 71 -5.55 -13.20 1.40
C ALA A 71 -4.78 -13.05 0.09
N PHE A 72 -4.03 -14.11 -0.27
CA PHE A 72 -3.34 -14.16 -1.54
C PHE A 72 -4.36 -14.08 -2.70
N PRO A 73 -4.18 -13.17 -3.67
CA PRO A 73 -5.15 -12.96 -4.72
C PRO A 73 -5.22 -14.15 -5.68
N SER A 74 -6.45 -14.59 -5.98
CA SER A 74 -6.71 -15.51 -7.08
C SER A 74 -6.95 -14.73 -8.36
N GLY A 75 -6.30 -15.12 -9.45
CA GLY A 75 -6.51 -14.50 -10.77
C GLY A 75 -5.63 -13.29 -11.09
N ILE A 76 -4.76 -12.88 -10.16
CA ILE A 76 -3.71 -11.89 -10.45
C ILE A 76 -2.40 -12.66 -10.69
N PRO A 77 -1.65 -12.39 -11.77
CA PRO A 77 -0.38 -13.05 -12.02
C PRO A 77 0.63 -12.84 -10.89
N HIS A 78 1.37 -13.90 -10.52
CA HIS A 78 2.41 -13.83 -9.49
C HIS A 78 3.58 -12.92 -9.89
N LEU A 79 3.83 -12.81 -11.19
CA LEU A 79 4.85 -11.95 -11.77
C LEU A 79 4.29 -11.27 -13.02
N THR A 80 4.42 -9.97 -13.09
CA THR A 80 4.04 -9.16 -14.26
C THR A 80 5.26 -8.34 -14.68
N VAL A 81 5.75 -8.57 -15.90
CA VAL A 81 6.80 -7.76 -16.50
C VAL A 81 6.15 -6.51 -17.09
N LEU A 82 6.58 -5.34 -16.67
CA LEU A 82 6.01 -4.05 -17.10
C LEU A 82 6.88 -3.33 -18.11
N ASN A 83 8.19 -3.31 -17.90
CA ASN A 83 9.17 -2.57 -18.72
C ASN A 83 8.73 -1.11 -18.94
N LYS A 84 8.31 -0.44 -17.87
CA LYS A 84 7.90 0.96 -17.90
C LYS A 84 8.98 1.84 -17.24
N PRO A 85 9.05 3.11 -17.59
CA PRO A 85 9.97 4.03 -16.92
C PRO A 85 9.85 3.92 -15.40
N GLY A 86 10.98 3.70 -14.71
CA GLY A 86 11.04 3.56 -13.26
C GLY A 86 10.58 2.21 -12.68
N VAL A 87 9.96 1.30 -13.46
CA VAL A 87 9.54 -0.02 -12.97
C VAL A 87 9.69 -1.11 -14.03
N GLU A 88 10.46 -2.14 -13.72
CA GLU A 88 10.69 -3.29 -14.61
C GLU A 88 9.55 -4.31 -14.50
N GLY A 89 9.08 -4.57 -13.29
CA GLY A 89 8.05 -5.57 -13.04
C GLY A 89 7.48 -5.53 -11.63
N ILE A 90 6.43 -6.31 -11.42
CA ILE A 90 5.76 -6.49 -10.14
C ILE A 90 5.65 -7.98 -9.85
N ALA A 91 6.09 -8.40 -8.66
CA ALA A 91 5.86 -9.76 -8.16
C ALA A 91 4.94 -9.73 -6.94
N ILE A 92 4.11 -10.77 -6.81
CA ILE A 92 3.22 -10.96 -5.68
C ILE A 92 3.53 -12.31 -5.05
N SER A 93 3.76 -12.34 -3.75
CA SER A 93 4.05 -13.58 -3.02
C SER A 93 3.32 -13.64 -1.68
N PRO A 94 2.86 -14.84 -1.27
CA PRO A 94 2.31 -15.05 0.06
C PRO A 94 3.42 -14.95 1.11
N ARG A 95 3.04 -14.47 2.30
CA ARG A 95 3.90 -14.41 3.48
C ARG A 95 3.19 -15.08 4.66
N PRO A 96 3.92 -15.54 5.69
CA PRO A 96 3.32 -16.06 6.91
C PRO A 96 2.35 -15.06 7.55
N ASN A 97 1.42 -15.58 8.37
CA ASN A 97 0.43 -14.78 9.13
C ASN A 97 -0.50 -13.94 8.24
N SER A 98 -1.07 -14.58 7.22
CA SER A 98 -2.03 -13.94 6.30
C SER A 98 -1.54 -12.60 5.75
N ARG A 99 -0.27 -12.55 5.34
CA ARG A 99 0.32 -11.39 4.68
C ARG A 99 0.58 -11.67 3.20
N VAL A 100 0.51 -10.64 2.41
CA VAL A 100 0.85 -10.67 0.98
C VAL A 100 1.91 -9.61 0.72
N ARG A 101 2.99 -9.99 0.08
CA ARG A 101 4.04 -9.08 -0.37
C ARG A 101 3.85 -8.74 -1.84
N VAL A 102 3.84 -7.46 -2.14
CA VAL A 102 3.91 -6.91 -3.49
C VAL A 102 5.29 -6.27 -3.65
N GLU A 103 6.12 -6.83 -4.53
CA GLU A 103 7.48 -6.33 -4.82
C GLU A 103 7.50 -5.64 -6.18
N LEU A 104 7.99 -4.42 -6.23
CA LEU A 104 8.27 -3.67 -7.45
C LEU A 104 9.75 -3.75 -7.75
N TYR A 105 10.11 -4.21 -8.94
CA TYR A 105 11.49 -4.21 -9.43
C TYR A 105 11.78 -2.89 -10.14
N LEU A 106 12.84 -2.23 -9.71
CA LEU A 106 13.22 -0.90 -10.16
C LEU A 106 14.53 -0.98 -10.95
N PRO A 107 14.70 -0.24 -12.06
CA PRO A 107 15.91 -0.30 -12.89
C PRO A 107 17.14 0.27 -12.18
N SER A 108 16.92 1.18 -11.23
CA SER A 108 17.97 1.84 -10.46
C SER A 108 17.41 2.30 -9.12
N HIS A 109 18.27 2.87 -8.28
CA HIS A 109 17.83 3.57 -7.08
C HIS A 109 17.04 4.83 -7.49
N VAL A 110 15.74 4.83 -7.20
CA VAL A 110 14.83 5.93 -7.52
C VAL A 110 14.06 6.36 -6.27
N GLN A 111 13.66 7.62 -6.25
CA GLN A 111 12.82 8.12 -5.18
C GLN A 111 11.42 7.52 -5.29
N THR A 112 10.92 6.96 -4.19
CA THR A 112 9.60 6.37 -4.13
C THR A 112 8.80 6.91 -2.96
N THR A 113 7.51 7.14 -3.18
CA THR A 113 6.54 7.52 -2.15
C THR A 113 5.42 6.50 -2.11
N VAL A 114 5.08 6.00 -0.91
CA VAL A 114 3.99 5.05 -0.71
C VAL A 114 2.98 5.67 0.24
N PHE A 115 1.71 5.68 -0.17
CA PHE A 115 0.64 6.24 0.64
C PHE A 115 -0.69 5.53 0.38
N LYS A 116 -1.65 5.76 1.27
CA LYS A 116 -2.97 5.15 1.21
C LYS A 116 -4.00 6.18 0.78
N LEU A 117 -4.93 5.73 -0.06
CA LEU A 117 -6.15 6.46 -0.39
C LEU A 117 -7.35 5.63 0.06
N LYS A 118 -8.19 6.21 0.92
CA LYS A 118 -9.40 5.56 1.39
C LYS A 118 -10.45 5.48 0.28
N LYS A 119 -11.37 4.55 0.46
CA LYS A 119 -12.54 4.41 -0.40
C LYS A 119 -13.25 5.76 -0.56
N PHE A 120 -13.53 6.10 -1.80
CA PHE A 120 -14.27 7.31 -2.15
C PHE A 120 -15.17 7.03 -3.35
N GLN A 121 -16.47 7.25 -3.20
CA GLN A 121 -17.52 6.91 -4.19
C GLN A 121 -17.41 5.43 -4.61
N ASP A 122 -17.25 5.16 -5.90
CA ASP A 122 -17.08 3.84 -6.52
C ASP A 122 -15.62 3.31 -6.50
N LYS A 123 -14.67 4.14 -6.04
CA LYS A 123 -13.25 3.74 -5.96
C LYS A 123 -12.96 3.05 -4.63
N PRO A 124 -12.35 1.84 -4.63
CA PRO A 124 -12.03 1.09 -3.42
C PRO A 124 -10.91 1.75 -2.59
N ASP A 125 -10.58 1.16 -1.45
CA ASP A 125 -9.34 1.46 -0.73
C ASP A 125 -8.13 1.11 -1.60
N ARG A 126 -7.10 1.95 -1.55
CA ARG A 126 -5.93 1.83 -2.46
C ARG A 126 -4.64 2.14 -1.73
N ILE A 127 -3.62 1.36 -2.04
CA ILE A 127 -2.23 1.70 -1.75
C ILE A 127 -1.61 2.20 -3.05
N VAL A 128 -1.01 3.37 -3.00
CA VAL A 128 -0.42 4.05 -4.16
C VAL A 128 1.08 4.10 -3.96
N VAL A 129 1.81 3.71 -4.99
CA VAL A 129 3.28 3.81 -5.07
C VAL A 129 3.62 4.74 -6.21
N ASP A 130 4.19 5.89 -5.91
CA ASP A 130 4.74 6.82 -6.89
C ASP A 130 6.25 6.63 -6.98
N ILE A 131 6.73 6.45 -8.20
CA ILE A 131 8.13 6.22 -8.55
C ILE A 131 8.57 7.42 -9.40
N VAL A 132 9.37 8.31 -8.81
CA VAL A 132 9.84 9.53 -9.49
C VAL A 132 10.86 9.16 -10.56
N LEU A 133 10.69 9.69 -11.76
CA LEU A 133 11.62 9.43 -12.87
C LEU A 133 12.92 10.22 -12.66
N PRO A 134 14.11 9.58 -12.81
CA PRO A 134 15.41 10.19 -12.49
C PRO A 134 15.68 11.52 -13.18
N ASP A 135 15.30 11.65 -14.43
CA ASP A 135 15.54 12.86 -15.21
C ASP A 135 14.77 14.06 -14.66
N ILE A 136 13.56 13.85 -14.18
CA ILE A 136 12.74 14.89 -13.57
C ILE A 136 13.25 15.26 -12.17
N ALA A 137 13.63 14.24 -11.37
CA ALA A 137 14.22 14.48 -10.06
C ALA A 137 15.50 15.33 -10.15
N ARG A 138 16.32 15.10 -11.19
CA ARG A 138 17.51 15.89 -11.46
C ARG A 138 17.17 17.31 -11.89
N GLN A 139 16.26 17.49 -12.83
CA GLN A 139 15.80 18.82 -13.27
C GLN A 139 15.20 19.63 -12.13
N GLU A 140 14.38 19.02 -11.28
CA GLU A 140 13.83 19.71 -10.10
C GLU A 140 14.91 20.11 -9.09
N SER A 141 15.91 19.25 -8.86
CA SER A 141 17.01 19.58 -7.94
C SER A 141 17.85 20.72 -8.46
N GLU A 142 18.19 20.71 -9.75
CA GLU A 142 18.93 21.77 -10.42
C GLU A 142 18.14 23.10 -10.40
N ALA A 143 16.84 23.06 -10.67
CA ALA A 143 15.97 24.24 -10.61
C ALA A 143 15.87 24.83 -9.20
N ARG A 144 15.75 23.97 -8.16
CA ARG A 144 15.73 24.42 -6.75
C ARG A 144 17.07 25.06 -6.34
N GLU A 145 18.17 24.55 -6.84
CA GLU A 145 19.51 25.11 -6.56
C GLU A 145 19.69 26.45 -7.20
N GLN A 146 19.28 26.62 -8.46
CA GLN A 146 19.28 27.92 -9.16
C GLN A 146 18.40 28.96 -8.46
N ILE A 147 17.22 28.58 -7.96
CA ILE A 147 16.35 29.47 -7.19
C ILE A 147 17.01 29.91 -5.88
N LYS A 148 17.74 29.02 -5.20
CA LYS A 148 18.48 29.37 -3.98
C LYS A 148 19.61 30.38 -4.26
N ILE A 149 20.34 30.19 -5.34
CA ILE A 149 21.43 31.12 -5.76
C ILE A 149 20.81 32.47 -6.08
N THR A 150 19.76 32.52 -6.90
CA THR A 150 19.11 33.78 -7.30
C THR A 150 18.47 34.52 -6.11
N ARG A 151 17.98 33.79 -5.08
CA ARG A 151 17.46 34.46 -3.86
C ARG A 151 18.53 35.01 -2.96
N LYS A 152 19.75 34.47 -2.99
CA LYS A 152 20.85 34.91 -2.16
C LYS A 152 21.40 36.26 -2.64
N ASP A 153 21.22 36.60 -3.92
CA ASP A 153 21.70 37.84 -4.56
C ASP A 153 20.65 38.96 -4.62
N ARG A 154 19.41 38.72 -4.14
CA ARG A 154 18.38 39.75 -4.02
C ARG A 154 18.38 40.36 -2.63
N ILE A 155 19.12 41.42 -2.47
CA ILE A 155 19.00 42.35 -1.34
C ILE A 155 17.78 43.23 -1.65
N VAL A 156 16.68 43.04 -0.96
CA VAL A 156 15.54 43.96 -0.99
C VAL A 156 15.84 45.05 0.06
N VAL A 157 16.29 46.19 -0.39
CA VAL A 157 16.36 47.42 0.45
C VAL A 157 14.96 47.98 0.49
N ILE A 158 14.28 47.84 1.64
CA ILE A 158 13.05 48.59 1.90
C ILE A 158 13.48 49.94 2.47
N ASP A 159 13.32 50.98 1.69
CA ASP A 159 13.44 52.36 2.15
C ASP A 159 12.15 52.75 2.88
N PRO A 160 12.17 53.00 4.22
CA PRO A 160 11.01 53.50 4.92
C PRO A 160 10.91 55.00 4.61
N GLY A 161 10.23 55.33 3.49
CA GLY A 161 9.94 56.72 3.15
C GLY A 161 9.27 57.46 4.31
N HIS A 162 9.70 58.68 4.53
CA HIS A 162 9.17 59.65 5.50
C HIS A 162 7.77 60.10 5.12
#